data_9ed64a74728059a0f9831d76c13c61f2
#
_entry.id   9ed64a74728059a0f9831d76c13c61f2
#
_cell.length_a   1.000
_cell.length_b   1.000
_cell.length_c   1.000
_cell.angle_alpha   90.00
_cell.angle_beta   90.00
_cell.angle_gamma   90.00
#
_symmetry.space_group_name_H-M   'P 1'
#
loop_
_entity.id
_entity.type
_entity.pdbx_description
1 polymer ?
#
loop_
_entity_poly.entity_id
_entity_poly.type
_entity_poly.pdbx_seq_one_letter_code
_entity_poly.pdbx_strand_id
1 'polypeptide(L)'
;MLFYLKGDIIRMSIDFGYKKVAGFDKELLYNQVGYLAKPVTLDKSTLTVTPTEKGRYIIPQGTLLYGQDSSLLLNPNQNAKAVVPTLSKATIVLGETVKITSKADGTVTYKVTLEAGTARRPSITATATEATIKLGVDKAGAITTTYNDVISLINTDMVANNYIVATLVDGKDGDAVASAGDVTTASGATTTVDSAIDGVLLHSVDVTDGEATGAMMIGGNINIDNMPVTPDAAVIAKLPNINFLRRD
;
A
#
# COMPACT_ATOMS: atom_id res chain seq x y z
N MET A 1 -4.31 -8.37 -52.50
CA MET A 1 -2.99 -8.00 -53.04
C MET A 1 -2.05 -7.88 -51.85
N LEU A 2 -1.28 -8.94 -51.61
CA LEU A 2 -0.36 -8.99 -50.47
C LEU A 2 0.96 -8.35 -50.87
N PHE A 3 1.34 -7.28 -50.20
CA PHE A 3 2.70 -6.77 -50.31
C PHE A 3 3.55 -7.41 -49.23
N TYR A 4 4.44 -8.31 -49.61
CA TYR A 4 5.55 -8.77 -48.80
C TYR A 4 6.66 -7.68 -48.89
N LEU A 5 6.87 -6.94 -47.82
CA LEU A 5 8.11 -6.22 -47.60
C LEU A 5 8.90 -6.92 -46.50
N LYS A 6 10.15 -7.20 -46.83
CA LYS A 6 11.20 -7.89 -46.07
C LYS A 6 11.22 -7.53 -44.60
N GLY A 7 10.93 -8.51 -43.72
CA GLY A 7 11.60 -8.64 -42.45
C GLY A 7 11.04 -7.91 -41.23
N ASP A 8 10.13 -6.94 -41.36
CA ASP A 8 9.51 -6.29 -40.20
C ASP A 8 8.05 -6.68 -40.07
N ILE A 9 7.75 -7.47 -39.06
CA ILE A 9 6.38 -7.62 -38.58
C ILE A 9 5.99 -6.28 -38.00
N ILE A 10 5.33 -5.43 -38.78
CA ILE A 10 4.63 -4.26 -38.27
C ILE A 10 3.48 -4.81 -37.42
N ARG A 11 3.73 -4.98 -36.12
CA ARG A 11 2.67 -5.09 -35.15
C ARG A 11 1.95 -3.75 -35.17
N MET A 12 0.79 -3.68 -35.82
CA MET A 12 -0.14 -2.58 -35.61
C MET A 12 -0.58 -2.66 -34.15
N SER A 13 0.18 -2.05 -33.27
CA SER A 13 -0.28 -1.62 -31.98
C SER A 13 -1.37 -0.60 -32.26
N ILE A 14 -2.62 -0.92 -31.97
CA ILE A 14 -3.69 0.08 -31.94
C ILE A 14 -3.30 0.96 -30.78
N ASP A 15 -2.65 2.06 -31.09
CA ASP A 15 -2.31 3.11 -30.14
C ASP A 15 -3.61 3.86 -29.83
N PHE A 16 -4.21 3.56 -28.70
CA PHE A 16 -5.42 4.25 -28.22
C PHE A 16 -5.12 5.71 -27.80
N GLY A 17 -3.98 6.25 -28.16
CA GLY A 17 -3.60 7.63 -27.89
C GLY A 17 -3.23 7.89 -26.41
N TYR A 18 -3.05 6.87 -25.60
CA TYR A 18 -2.56 7.06 -24.25
C TYR A 18 -1.05 7.26 -24.22
N LYS A 19 -0.63 8.26 -23.47
CA LYS A 19 0.78 8.59 -23.30
C LYS A 19 1.42 7.62 -22.29
N LYS A 20 2.18 6.65 -22.78
CA LYS A 20 2.93 5.73 -21.90
C LYS A 20 3.98 6.51 -21.09
N VAL A 21 3.98 6.34 -19.78
CA VAL A 21 4.95 6.99 -18.88
C VAL A 21 6.16 6.08 -18.74
N ALA A 22 7.23 6.41 -19.46
CA ALA A 22 8.46 5.62 -19.43
C ALA A 22 9.05 5.54 -18.01
N GLY A 23 9.45 4.35 -17.60
CA GLY A 23 10.13 4.08 -16.31
C GLY A 23 9.20 3.78 -15.13
N PHE A 24 7.86 3.88 -15.30
CA PHE A 24 6.90 3.56 -14.26
C PHE A 24 6.22 2.20 -14.42
N ASP A 25 6.16 1.69 -15.66
CA ASP A 25 5.46 0.46 -15.93
C ASP A 25 6.37 -0.75 -15.76
N LYS A 26 5.97 -1.65 -14.86
CA LYS A 26 6.44 -3.03 -14.83
C LYS A 26 5.52 -3.85 -15.74
N GLU A 27 5.90 -5.09 -16.05
CA GLU A 27 5.03 -5.96 -16.82
C GLU A 27 3.82 -6.41 -15.98
N LEU A 28 2.71 -5.67 -16.08
CA LEU A 28 1.47 -5.98 -15.34
C LEU A 28 0.78 -7.23 -15.87
N LEU A 29 0.77 -7.41 -17.20
CA LEU A 29 0.18 -8.59 -17.80
C LEU A 29 1.03 -9.83 -17.49
N TYR A 30 0.40 -10.87 -16.98
CA TYR A 30 1.04 -12.16 -16.78
C TYR A 30 1.36 -12.84 -18.13
N ASN A 31 0.46 -12.66 -19.11
CA ASN A 31 0.69 -13.00 -20.50
C ASN A 31 0.01 -11.97 -21.41
N GLN A 32 0.53 -11.80 -22.62
CA GLN A 32 0.02 -10.80 -23.57
C GLN A 32 -1.12 -11.34 -24.47
N VAL A 33 -1.61 -12.54 -24.20
CA VAL A 33 -2.64 -13.21 -25.02
C VAL A 33 -3.96 -13.23 -24.27
N GLY A 34 -5.02 -12.81 -24.96
CA GLY A 34 -6.40 -13.00 -24.46
C GLY A 34 -6.89 -12.01 -23.42
N TYR A 35 -6.27 -10.82 -23.28
CA TYR A 35 -6.84 -9.78 -22.44
C TYR A 35 -7.88 -8.92 -23.17
N LEU A 36 -8.85 -8.44 -22.41
CA LEU A 36 -9.86 -7.48 -22.86
C LEU A 36 -9.65 -6.16 -22.14
N ALA A 37 -9.59 -5.06 -22.90
CA ALA A 37 -9.48 -3.71 -22.33
C ALA A 37 -10.47 -2.76 -23.01
N LYS A 38 -10.89 -1.73 -22.24
CA LYS A 38 -11.71 -0.62 -22.72
C LYS A 38 -10.99 0.71 -22.47
N PRO A 39 -11.14 1.71 -23.36
CA PRO A 39 -10.68 3.06 -23.08
C PRO A 39 -11.49 3.67 -21.92
N VAL A 40 -10.83 4.44 -21.05
CA VAL A 40 -11.46 5.18 -19.96
C VAL A 40 -10.83 6.55 -19.85
N THR A 41 -11.61 7.55 -19.45
CA THR A 41 -11.13 8.90 -19.19
C THR A 41 -10.75 9.01 -17.71
N LEU A 42 -9.55 9.51 -17.47
CA LEU A 42 -8.95 9.70 -16.15
C LEU A 42 -8.65 11.19 -15.94
N ASP A 43 -9.00 11.72 -14.77
CA ASP A 43 -8.75 13.09 -14.40
C ASP A 43 -8.19 13.17 -12.97
N LYS A 44 -7.25 14.08 -12.74
CA LYS A 44 -6.68 14.30 -11.42
C LYS A 44 -7.69 14.80 -10.38
N SER A 45 -8.77 15.47 -10.78
CA SER A 45 -9.82 15.95 -9.87
C SER A 45 -10.65 14.82 -9.26
N THR A 46 -10.73 13.67 -9.93
CA THR A 46 -11.47 12.48 -9.49
C THR A 46 -10.60 11.45 -8.78
N LEU A 47 -9.29 11.76 -8.64
CA LEU A 47 -8.28 10.84 -8.18
C LEU A 47 -7.54 11.42 -6.97
N THR A 48 -7.42 10.65 -5.91
CA THR A 48 -6.55 10.99 -4.78
C THR A 48 -5.11 10.60 -5.13
N VAL A 49 -4.46 11.38 -6.01
CA VAL A 49 -3.07 11.12 -6.43
C VAL A 49 -2.16 12.19 -5.86
N THR A 50 -1.12 11.77 -5.17
CA THR A 50 -0.03 12.66 -4.75
C THR A 50 0.88 12.94 -5.92
N PRO A 51 1.30 14.22 -6.12
CA PRO A 51 2.26 14.53 -7.17
C PRO A 51 3.60 13.82 -6.90
N THR A 52 4.27 13.41 -7.96
CA THR A 52 5.65 12.93 -7.89
C THR A 52 6.59 14.06 -7.45
N GLU A 53 7.85 13.73 -7.10
CA GLU A 53 8.89 14.72 -6.77
C GLU A 53 9.09 15.81 -7.86
N LYS A 54 8.72 15.50 -9.11
CA LYS A 54 8.75 16.43 -10.25
C LYS A 54 7.43 17.17 -10.49
N GLY A 55 6.49 17.10 -9.55
CA GLY A 55 5.18 17.75 -9.64
C GLY A 55 4.21 17.13 -10.66
N ARG A 56 4.50 15.92 -11.17
CA ARG A 56 3.62 15.21 -12.11
C ARG A 56 2.60 14.35 -11.37
N TYR A 57 1.37 14.33 -11.86
CA TYR A 57 0.30 13.47 -11.35
C TYR A 57 0.21 12.23 -12.23
N ILE A 58 0.72 11.11 -11.73
CA ILE A 58 0.76 9.83 -12.44
C ILE A 58 -0.13 8.83 -11.74
N ILE A 59 -1.11 8.28 -12.46
CA ILE A 59 -1.91 7.15 -12.00
C ILE A 59 -1.15 5.89 -12.38
N PRO A 60 -0.69 5.08 -11.40
CA PRO A 60 0.11 3.91 -11.69
C PRO A 60 -0.73 2.81 -12.36
N GLN A 61 -0.08 2.02 -13.20
CA GLN A 61 -0.64 0.77 -13.70
C GLN A 61 -1.08 -0.13 -12.54
N GLY A 62 -2.05 -1.00 -12.77
CA GLY A 62 -2.58 -1.87 -11.72
C GLY A 62 -3.55 -1.17 -10.76
N THR A 63 -3.80 0.13 -10.94
CA THR A 63 -4.82 0.86 -10.18
C THR A 63 -6.20 0.30 -10.50
N LEU A 64 -6.98 0.01 -9.45
CA LEU A 64 -8.37 -0.40 -9.58
C LEU A 64 -9.24 0.79 -9.97
N LEU A 65 -10.12 0.61 -10.94
CA LEU A 65 -10.96 1.67 -11.49
C LEU A 65 -12.44 1.36 -11.31
N TYR A 66 -13.23 2.41 -11.09
CA TYR A 66 -14.68 2.37 -11.06
C TYR A 66 -15.27 3.67 -11.62
N GLY A 67 -16.54 3.64 -12.01
CA GLY A 67 -17.21 4.84 -12.52
C GLY A 67 -17.72 5.75 -11.41
N GLN A 68 -17.76 7.04 -11.68
CA GLN A 68 -18.17 8.05 -10.70
C GLN A 68 -19.62 7.86 -10.25
N ASP A 69 -20.54 7.67 -11.19
CA ASP A 69 -21.97 7.63 -10.94
C ASP A 69 -22.57 6.23 -11.16
N SER A 70 -21.90 5.42 -11.97
CA SER A 70 -22.34 4.07 -12.33
C SER A 70 -21.14 3.26 -12.85
N SER A 71 -21.33 1.97 -13.13
CA SER A 71 -20.26 1.16 -13.73
C SER A 71 -19.79 1.75 -15.07
N LEU A 72 -18.46 1.80 -15.26
CA LEU A 72 -17.80 2.18 -16.53
C LEU A 72 -18.17 1.22 -17.68
N LEU A 73 -18.58 0.01 -17.35
CA LEU A 73 -19.00 -0.96 -18.34
C LEU A 73 -20.36 -0.60 -18.95
N LEU A 74 -21.24 0.04 -18.16
CA LEU A 74 -22.58 0.47 -18.57
C LEU A 74 -22.57 1.89 -19.12
N ASN A 75 -21.78 2.78 -18.55
CA ASN A 75 -21.66 4.17 -18.97
C ASN A 75 -20.19 4.56 -19.14
N PRO A 76 -19.61 4.36 -20.34
CA PRO A 76 -18.18 4.64 -20.59
C PRO A 76 -17.85 6.12 -20.77
N ASN A 77 -18.87 7.00 -20.85
CA ASN A 77 -18.68 8.44 -21.11
C ASN A 77 -18.46 9.28 -19.83
N GLN A 78 -18.30 8.62 -18.68
CA GLN A 78 -17.98 9.28 -17.41
C GLN A 78 -16.50 9.13 -17.07
N ASN A 79 -16.00 10.03 -16.20
CA ASN A 79 -14.63 9.92 -15.71
C ASN A 79 -14.49 8.72 -14.77
N ALA A 80 -13.41 7.96 -14.94
CA ALA A 80 -13.08 6.88 -14.04
C ALA A 80 -12.47 7.44 -12.75
N LYS A 81 -12.86 6.84 -11.63
CA LYS A 81 -12.22 7.05 -10.33
C LYS A 81 -11.27 5.92 -10.03
N ALA A 82 -10.12 6.26 -9.46
CA ALA A 82 -9.21 5.27 -8.94
C ALA A 82 -9.61 4.86 -7.52
N VAL A 83 -9.65 3.57 -7.28
CA VAL A 83 -9.57 3.06 -5.91
C VAL A 83 -8.10 3.15 -5.52
N VAL A 84 -7.75 4.14 -4.70
CA VAL A 84 -6.49 4.14 -3.97
C VAL A 84 -6.80 3.49 -2.62
N PRO A 85 -6.42 2.23 -2.40
CA PRO A 85 -6.55 1.65 -1.07
C PRO A 85 -5.73 2.50 -0.13
N THR A 86 -6.37 3.10 0.86
CA THR A 86 -5.65 3.79 1.91
C THR A 86 -5.04 2.70 2.79
N LEU A 87 -3.77 2.41 2.56
CA LEU A 87 -3.02 1.50 3.41
C LEU A 87 -2.77 2.23 4.73
N SER A 88 -3.40 1.79 5.80
CA SER A 88 -3.08 2.26 7.14
C SER A 88 -2.06 1.35 7.79
N LYS A 89 -1.11 1.96 8.50
CA LYS A 89 -0.11 1.26 9.29
C LYS A 89 -0.72 0.74 10.59
N ALA A 90 -0.27 -0.41 11.06
CA ALA A 90 -0.60 -0.86 12.40
C ALA A 90 -0.12 0.19 13.42
N THR A 91 -1.02 0.65 14.26
CA THR A 91 -0.72 1.64 15.30
C THR A 91 -1.13 1.11 16.66
N ILE A 92 -0.18 1.04 17.58
CA ILE A 92 -0.34 0.55 18.95
C ILE A 92 -0.10 1.73 19.90
N VAL A 93 -0.92 1.85 20.94
CA VAL A 93 -0.70 2.81 22.02
C VAL A 93 -0.41 2.04 23.30
N LEU A 94 0.77 2.27 23.88
CA LEU A 94 1.21 1.69 25.14
C LEU A 94 1.01 2.68 26.28
N GLY A 95 0.34 2.27 27.34
CA GLY A 95 0.11 3.07 28.55
C GLY A 95 -0.51 4.44 28.26
N GLU A 96 -1.30 4.57 27.19
CA GLU A 96 -1.87 5.84 26.69
C GLU A 96 -0.81 6.92 26.34
N THR A 97 0.47 6.60 26.43
CA THR A 97 1.58 7.56 26.36
C THR A 97 2.45 7.39 25.11
N VAL A 98 2.73 6.16 24.69
CA VAL A 98 3.60 5.91 23.54
C VAL A 98 2.79 5.35 22.38
N LYS A 99 2.88 6.03 21.25
CA LYS A 99 2.32 5.59 19.98
C LYS A 99 3.42 4.88 19.17
N ILE A 100 3.26 3.59 18.91
CA ILE A 100 4.13 2.78 18.05
C ILE A 100 3.42 2.56 16.72
N THR A 101 4.09 2.88 15.63
CA THR A 101 3.56 2.72 14.28
C THR A 101 4.44 1.76 13.51
N SER A 102 3.86 0.74 12.91
CA SER A 102 4.54 -0.17 11.99
C SER A 102 5.02 0.59 10.74
N LYS A 103 6.18 0.23 10.21
CA LYS A 103 6.65 0.75 8.91
C LYS A 103 6.03 0.00 7.74
N ALA A 104 5.56 -1.23 7.98
CA ALA A 104 4.82 -1.99 6.98
C ALA A 104 3.39 -1.44 6.83
N ASP A 105 2.95 -1.32 5.60
CA ASP A 105 1.61 -0.86 5.23
C ASP A 105 0.64 -2.05 5.06
N GLY A 106 -0.66 -1.76 5.13
CA GLY A 106 -1.71 -2.72 4.85
C GLY A 106 -2.11 -3.60 6.04
N THR A 107 -2.61 -4.79 5.76
CA THR A 107 -3.21 -5.72 6.74
C THR A 107 -2.21 -6.42 7.67
N VAL A 108 -0.97 -5.96 7.73
CA VAL A 108 0.03 -6.55 8.62
C VAL A 108 -0.38 -6.33 10.07
N THR A 109 -0.50 -7.43 10.80
CA THR A 109 -0.71 -7.41 12.25
C THR A 109 0.63 -7.31 12.95
N TYR A 110 0.76 -6.32 13.83
CA TYR A 110 1.96 -6.14 14.64
C TYR A 110 1.63 -6.29 16.13
N LYS A 111 2.47 -7.03 16.84
CA LYS A 111 2.33 -7.27 18.28
C LYS A 111 3.47 -6.61 19.03
N VAL A 112 3.17 -5.89 20.11
CA VAL A 112 4.18 -5.35 21.03
C VAL A 112 3.93 -5.91 22.42
N THR A 113 4.99 -6.38 23.07
CA THR A 113 4.98 -6.91 24.44
C THR A 113 5.94 -6.12 25.29
N LEU A 114 5.48 -5.65 26.45
CA LEU A 114 6.30 -5.06 27.50
C LEU A 114 6.50 -6.07 28.63
N GLU A 115 7.74 -6.44 28.90
CA GLU A 115 8.10 -7.38 29.95
C GLU A 115 9.03 -6.73 30.99
N ALA A 116 8.92 -7.13 32.25
CA ALA A 116 9.93 -6.79 33.23
C ALA A 116 11.24 -7.50 32.86
N GLY A 117 12.31 -6.74 32.71
CA GLY A 117 13.63 -7.30 32.48
C GLY A 117 14.29 -7.77 33.77
N THR A 118 15.50 -8.30 33.64
CA THR A 118 16.37 -8.67 34.77
C THR A 118 17.61 -7.76 34.85
N ALA A 119 17.78 -6.88 33.86
CA ALA A 119 18.92 -5.97 33.73
C ALA A 119 18.51 -4.52 34.04
N ARG A 120 19.48 -3.69 34.43
CA ARG A 120 19.23 -2.26 34.66
C ARG A 120 18.90 -1.48 33.40
N ARG A 121 19.38 -1.94 32.24
CA ARG A 121 19.13 -1.28 30.95
C ARG A 121 18.01 -1.99 30.21
N PRO A 122 17.07 -1.24 29.63
CA PRO A 122 16.07 -1.84 28.77
C PRO A 122 16.70 -2.41 27.51
N SER A 123 16.05 -3.39 26.91
CA SER A 123 16.44 -4.00 25.64
C SER A 123 15.23 -4.31 24.78
N ILE A 124 15.42 -4.41 23.48
CA ILE A 124 14.37 -4.72 22.51
C ILE A 124 14.81 -5.84 21.59
N THR A 125 13.85 -6.69 21.24
CA THR A 125 13.97 -7.64 20.14
C THR A 125 12.79 -7.42 19.22
N ALA A 126 13.03 -7.23 17.93
CA ALA A 126 11.97 -6.94 16.95
C ALA A 126 12.12 -7.79 15.69
N THR A 127 10.98 -8.12 15.10
CA THR A 127 10.81 -8.80 13.82
C THR A 127 9.81 -8.02 12.95
N ALA A 128 9.48 -8.52 11.77
CA ALA A 128 8.48 -7.90 10.89
C ALA A 128 7.05 -7.88 11.47
N THR A 129 6.75 -8.71 12.47
CA THR A 129 5.39 -8.89 13.01
C THR A 129 5.28 -8.70 14.51
N GLU A 130 6.39 -8.65 15.24
CA GLU A 130 6.37 -8.49 16.69
C GLU A 130 7.60 -7.79 17.25
N ALA A 131 7.43 -7.12 18.39
CA ALA A 131 8.53 -6.61 19.21
C ALA A 131 8.30 -6.98 20.69
N THR A 132 9.36 -7.41 21.34
CA THR A 132 9.40 -7.62 22.80
C THR A 132 10.37 -6.63 23.40
N ILE A 133 9.88 -5.79 24.32
CA ILE A 133 10.64 -4.77 25.03
C ILE A 133 10.78 -5.24 26.48
N LYS A 134 12.01 -5.49 26.91
CA LYS A 134 12.33 -5.79 28.30
C LYS A 134 12.72 -4.51 29.01
N LEU A 135 11.91 -4.14 30.01
CA LEU A 135 12.09 -2.91 30.80
C LEU A 135 13.24 -3.09 31.78
N GLY A 136 14.05 -2.07 31.95
CA GLY A 136 15.14 -2.07 32.93
C GLY A 136 14.60 -2.01 34.36
N VAL A 137 15.27 -2.71 35.26
CA VAL A 137 14.91 -2.77 36.69
C VAL A 137 16.07 -2.35 37.59
N ASP A 138 15.77 -1.84 38.77
CA ASP A 138 16.77 -1.57 39.77
C ASP A 138 17.24 -2.84 40.50
N LYS A 139 18.09 -2.68 41.53
CA LYS A 139 18.59 -3.80 42.35
C LYS A 139 17.50 -4.47 43.19
N ALA A 140 16.38 -3.80 43.44
CA ALA A 140 15.23 -4.33 44.15
C ALA A 140 14.21 -5.00 43.22
N GLY A 141 14.43 -4.96 41.89
CA GLY A 141 13.52 -5.52 40.89
C GLY A 141 12.40 -4.55 40.46
N ALA A 142 12.43 -3.29 40.93
CA ALA A 142 11.46 -2.30 40.52
C ALA A 142 11.81 -1.74 39.10
N ILE A 143 10.79 -1.60 38.23
CA ILE A 143 10.98 -1.03 36.90
C ILE A 143 11.37 0.44 37.01
N THR A 144 12.43 0.82 36.28
CA THR A 144 12.95 2.17 36.22
C THR A 144 12.90 2.79 34.82
N THR A 145 12.55 2.01 33.82
CA THR A 145 12.43 2.48 32.43
C THR A 145 11.22 3.37 32.27
N THR A 146 11.42 4.57 31.76
CA THR A 146 10.33 5.50 31.42
C THR A 146 9.80 5.25 30.01
N TYR A 147 8.66 5.83 29.65
CA TYR A 147 8.16 5.77 28.28
C TYR A 147 9.08 6.51 27.30
N ASN A 148 9.77 7.57 27.71
CA ASN A 148 10.80 8.23 26.91
C ASN A 148 11.99 7.31 26.60
N ASP A 149 12.39 6.44 27.56
CA ASP A 149 13.41 5.42 27.34
C ASP A 149 12.94 4.40 26.32
N VAL A 150 11.67 3.98 26.36
CA VAL A 150 11.08 3.06 25.39
C VAL A 150 11.10 3.65 23.97
N ILE A 151 10.71 4.93 23.83
CA ILE A 151 10.75 5.64 22.55
C ILE A 151 12.17 5.72 22.02
N SER A 152 13.11 6.12 22.87
CA SER A 152 14.52 6.22 22.51
C SER A 152 15.08 4.86 22.07
N LEU A 153 14.77 3.80 22.83
CA LEU A 153 15.21 2.44 22.53
C LEU A 153 14.71 1.97 21.16
N ILE A 154 13.42 2.12 20.86
CA ILE A 154 12.83 1.73 19.57
C ILE A 154 13.48 2.48 18.41
N ASN A 155 13.63 3.80 18.55
CA ASN A 155 14.09 4.66 17.46
C ASN A 155 15.60 4.59 17.22
N THR A 156 16.40 4.13 18.21
CA THR A 156 17.85 4.04 18.11
C THR A 156 18.35 2.61 17.83
N ASP A 157 17.53 1.59 18.14
CA ASP A 157 17.89 0.21 17.82
C ASP A 157 17.84 -0.03 16.31
N MET A 158 18.95 -0.52 15.74
CA MET A 158 19.10 -0.69 14.29
C MET A 158 18.14 -1.73 13.69
N VAL A 159 17.72 -2.73 14.49
CA VAL A 159 16.82 -3.77 14.03
C VAL A 159 15.37 -3.33 14.20
N ALA A 160 15.00 -2.84 15.38
CA ALA A 160 13.64 -2.40 15.67
C ALA A 160 13.19 -1.24 14.78
N ASN A 161 14.07 -0.27 14.55
CA ASN A 161 13.80 0.88 13.68
C ASN A 161 13.58 0.50 12.20
N ASN A 162 13.92 -0.70 11.76
CA ASN A 162 13.54 -1.17 10.42
C ASN A 162 12.05 -1.53 10.32
N TYR A 163 11.41 -1.88 11.43
CA TYR A 163 10.04 -2.38 11.45
C TYR A 163 9.02 -1.42 12.05
N ILE A 164 9.43 -0.64 13.07
CA ILE A 164 8.54 0.25 13.83
C ILE A 164 9.20 1.60 14.12
N VAL A 165 8.37 2.58 14.43
CA VAL A 165 8.76 3.89 14.96
C VAL A 165 7.89 4.24 16.15
N ALA A 166 8.47 4.88 17.16
CA ALA A 166 7.75 5.29 18.36
C ALA A 166 7.75 6.81 18.52
N THR A 167 6.63 7.36 18.97
CA THR A 167 6.44 8.78 19.29
C THR A 167 5.62 8.91 20.57
N LEU A 168 5.70 10.05 21.25
CA LEU A 168 4.73 10.38 22.29
C LEU A 168 3.34 10.59 21.67
N VAL A 169 2.32 10.26 22.45
CA VAL A 169 0.95 10.69 22.18
C VAL A 169 0.84 12.17 22.55
N ASP A 170 0.17 12.96 21.71
CA ASP A 170 0.04 14.40 21.92
C ASP A 170 -0.51 14.74 23.32
N GLY A 171 0.17 15.67 23.99
CA GLY A 171 -0.19 16.12 25.34
C GLY A 171 0.17 15.16 26.48
N LYS A 172 0.88 14.05 26.21
CA LYS A 172 1.33 13.11 27.25
C LYS A 172 2.77 13.38 27.64
N ASP A 173 3.07 13.06 28.92
CA ASP A 173 4.41 13.12 29.49
C ASP A 173 5.05 11.71 29.44
N GLY A 174 6.20 11.61 28.81
CA GLY A 174 6.94 10.36 28.68
C GLY A 174 7.83 10.00 29.89
N ASP A 175 7.88 10.83 30.92
CA ASP A 175 8.73 10.60 32.10
C ASP A 175 8.12 9.59 33.09
N ALA A 176 6.85 9.23 32.89
CA ALA A 176 6.21 8.19 33.68
C ALA A 176 6.90 6.83 33.44
N VAL A 177 7.02 6.03 34.51
CA VAL A 177 7.60 4.68 34.45
C VAL A 177 6.67 3.76 33.65
N ALA A 178 7.23 3.03 32.71
CA ALA A 178 6.49 2.08 31.89
C ALA A 178 6.03 0.86 32.71
N SER A 179 4.86 0.32 32.39
CA SER A 179 4.30 -0.86 33.06
C SER A 179 4.60 -2.12 32.26
N ALA A 180 5.03 -3.18 32.96
CA ALA A 180 5.17 -4.50 32.36
C ALA A 180 3.82 -5.22 32.32
N GLY A 181 3.70 -6.18 31.39
CA GLY A 181 2.50 -6.99 31.23
C GLY A 181 1.58 -6.54 30.11
N ASP A 182 1.84 -5.39 29.50
CA ASP A 182 1.09 -4.91 28.34
C ASP A 182 1.44 -5.74 27.10
N VAL A 183 0.45 -6.44 26.58
CA VAL A 183 0.51 -7.09 25.26
C VAL A 183 -0.53 -6.44 24.38
N THR A 184 -0.08 -5.67 23.41
CA THR A 184 -0.99 -4.97 22.51
C THR A 184 -0.73 -5.42 21.07
N THR A 185 -1.81 -5.71 20.37
CA THR A 185 -1.80 -6.10 18.97
C THR A 185 -2.65 -5.11 18.18
N ALA A 186 -2.13 -4.66 17.07
CA ALA A 186 -2.89 -3.85 16.13
C ALA A 186 -2.61 -4.32 14.70
N SER A 187 -3.60 -4.16 13.85
CA SER A 187 -3.47 -4.44 12.42
C SER A 187 -3.57 -3.13 11.65
N GLY A 188 -2.76 -2.99 10.64
CA GLY A 188 -3.02 -2.01 9.61
C GLY A 188 -4.29 -2.41 8.85
N ALA A 189 -4.92 -1.47 8.17
CA ALA A 189 -6.09 -1.74 7.37
C ALA A 189 -5.87 -1.34 5.92
N THR A 190 -6.44 -2.13 5.01
CA THR A 190 -6.73 -1.66 3.67
C THR A 190 -8.16 -1.16 3.68
N THR A 191 -8.39 0.09 3.33
CA THR A 191 -9.75 0.56 3.14
C THR A 191 -10.28 -0.09 1.86
N THR A 192 -11.13 -1.11 2.01
CA THR A 192 -11.89 -1.65 0.89
C THR A 192 -12.93 -0.61 0.52
N VAL A 193 -12.87 -0.14 -0.71
CA VAL A 193 -13.94 0.72 -1.23
C VAL A 193 -15.14 -0.18 -1.51
N ASP A 194 -16.29 0.14 -0.89
CA ASP A 194 -17.57 -0.55 -1.12
C ASP A 194 -18.13 -0.36 -2.55
N SER A 195 -17.45 0.44 -3.35
CA SER A 195 -17.84 0.74 -4.73
C SER A 195 -17.66 -0.47 -5.65
N ALA A 196 -18.51 -0.56 -6.65
CA ALA A 196 -18.30 -1.50 -7.75
C ALA A 196 -16.95 -1.21 -8.40
N ILE A 197 -16.10 -2.23 -8.52
CA ILE A 197 -14.83 -2.15 -9.25
C ILE A 197 -15.09 -2.68 -10.65
N ASP A 198 -14.76 -1.89 -11.68
CA ASP A 198 -15.05 -2.22 -13.07
C ASP A 198 -13.86 -2.86 -13.79
N GLY A 199 -12.63 -2.57 -13.35
CA GLY A 199 -11.43 -3.11 -13.97
C GLY A 199 -10.14 -2.57 -13.37
N VAL A 200 -9.04 -2.84 -14.05
CA VAL A 200 -7.68 -2.52 -13.63
C VAL A 200 -6.97 -1.70 -14.70
N LEU A 201 -6.32 -0.61 -14.33
CA LEU A 201 -5.56 0.23 -15.26
C LEU A 201 -4.36 -0.55 -15.81
N LEU A 202 -4.28 -0.66 -17.12
CA LEU A 202 -3.28 -1.49 -17.79
C LEU A 202 -1.89 -0.86 -17.87
N HIS A 203 -1.83 0.46 -17.99
CA HIS A 203 -0.59 1.24 -18.09
C HIS A 203 -0.68 2.50 -17.22
N SER A 204 0.46 2.97 -16.72
CA SER A 204 0.51 4.24 -15.99
C SER A 204 0.11 5.41 -16.89
N VAL A 205 -0.71 6.32 -16.38
CA VAL A 205 -1.25 7.46 -17.12
C VAL A 205 -0.89 8.76 -16.42
N ASP A 206 -0.36 9.70 -17.17
CA ASP A 206 -0.05 11.05 -16.71
C ASP A 206 -1.26 11.97 -16.90
N VAL A 207 -1.80 12.47 -15.81
CA VAL A 207 -2.95 13.40 -15.76
C VAL A 207 -2.56 14.80 -15.27
N THR A 208 -1.28 15.14 -15.37
CA THR A 208 -0.75 16.45 -14.91
C THR A 208 -1.42 17.62 -15.62
N ASP A 209 -1.59 17.52 -16.92
CA ASP A 209 -2.13 18.58 -17.76
C ASP A 209 -3.67 18.55 -17.90
N GLY A 210 -4.35 17.66 -17.18
CA GLY A 210 -5.81 17.50 -17.21
C GLY A 210 -6.24 16.06 -17.51
N GLU A 211 -7.37 15.92 -18.18
CA GLU A 211 -7.92 14.62 -18.56
C GLU A 211 -7.00 13.86 -19.51
N ALA A 212 -6.87 12.55 -19.27
CA ALA A 212 -6.12 11.66 -20.13
C ALA A 212 -6.86 10.34 -20.35
N THR A 213 -6.64 9.74 -21.51
CA THR A 213 -7.22 8.41 -21.82
C THR A 213 -6.30 7.32 -21.33
N GLY A 214 -6.87 6.37 -20.57
CA GLY A 214 -6.23 5.14 -20.14
C GLY A 214 -6.89 3.91 -20.75
N ALA A 215 -6.24 2.74 -20.63
CA ALA A 215 -6.81 1.45 -20.99
C ALA A 215 -7.16 0.70 -19.68
N MET A 216 -8.44 0.42 -19.46
CA MET A 216 -8.93 -0.38 -18.35
C MET A 216 -9.09 -1.83 -18.79
N MET A 217 -8.36 -2.72 -18.14
CA MET A 217 -8.51 -4.17 -18.35
C MET A 217 -9.75 -4.68 -17.63
N ILE A 218 -10.56 -5.46 -18.33
CA ILE A 218 -11.81 -6.04 -17.82
C ILE A 218 -11.81 -7.57 -17.88
N GLY A 219 -10.76 -8.17 -18.42
CA GLY A 219 -10.58 -9.62 -18.48
C GLY A 219 -9.16 -9.99 -18.90
N GLY A 220 -8.65 -11.10 -18.37
CA GLY A 220 -7.31 -11.63 -18.68
C GLY A 220 -6.50 -11.97 -17.42
N ASN A 221 -5.19 -12.06 -17.55
CA ASN A 221 -4.28 -12.50 -16.49
C ASN A 221 -3.36 -11.36 -16.04
N ILE A 222 -3.37 -11.03 -14.76
CA ILE A 222 -2.55 -9.97 -14.13
C ILE A 222 -1.53 -10.59 -13.18
N ASN A 223 -0.30 -10.06 -13.23
CA ASN A 223 0.70 -10.30 -12.20
C ASN A 223 0.46 -9.36 -11.01
N ILE A 224 -0.01 -9.91 -9.89
CA ILE A 224 -0.34 -9.11 -8.69
C ILE A 224 0.88 -8.47 -8.04
N ASP A 225 2.08 -9.03 -8.24
CA ASP A 225 3.31 -8.49 -7.63
C ASP A 225 3.74 -7.17 -8.27
N ASN A 226 3.17 -6.83 -9.43
CA ASN A 226 3.40 -5.57 -10.14
C ASN A 226 2.25 -4.57 -10.01
N MET A 227 1.25 -4.87 -9.18
CA MET A 227 0.20 -3.92 -8.82
C MET A 227 0.70 -2.98 -7.71
N PRO A 228 0.27 -1.72 -7.67
CA PRO A 228 0.63 -0.78 -6.60
C PRO A 228 0.11 -1.24 -5.24
N VAL A 229 -0.98 -1.99 -5.23
CA VAL A 229 -1.57 -2.60 -4.04
C VAL A 229 -2.06 -3.99 -4.38
N THR A 230 -1.68 -4.97 -3.59
CA THR A 230 -2.17 -6.34 -3.72
C THR A 230 -3.68 -6.38 -3.42
N PRO A 231 -4.53 -6.83 -4.37
CA PRO A 231 -5.97 -6.92 -4.14
C PRO A 231 -6.28 -7.99 -3.09
N ASP A 232 -7.24 -7.71 -2.23
CA ASP A 232 -7.78 -8.70 -1.29
C ASP A 232 -8.81 -9.62 -1.96
N ALA A 233 -9.27 -10.63 -1.22
CA ALA A 233 -10.24 -11.60 -1.74
C ALA A 233 -11.58 -10.93 -2.14
N ALA A 234 -12.00 -9.85 -1.47
CA ALA A 234 -13.23 -9.13 -1.79
C ALA A 234 -13.12 -8.36 -3.10
N VAL A 235 -11.96 -7.76 -3.38
CA VAL A 235 -11.65 -7.12 -4.66
C VAL A 235 -11.60 -8.14 -5.79
N ILE A 236 -10.90 -9.27 -5.57
CA ILE A 236 -10.79 -10.36 -6.55
C ILE A 236 -12.18 -10.89 -6.94
N ALA A 237 -13.08 -11.07 -5.97
CA ALA A 237 -14.44 -11.53 -6.22
C ALA A 237 -15.28 -10.56 -7.08
N LYS A 238 -14.96 -9.26 -7.08
CA LYS A 238 -15.64 -8.25 -7.91
C LYS A 238 -15.18 -8.24 -9.37
N LEU A 239 -14.04 -8.89 -9.67
CA LEU A 239 -13.42 -8.94 -10.99
C LEU A 239 -13.30 -10.39 -11.51
N PRO A 240 -14.41 -11.10 -11.71
CA PRO A 240 -14.40 -12.55 -12.01
C PRO A 240 -13.74 -12.91 -13.34
N ASN A 241 -13.59 -11.96 -14.26
CA ASN A 241 -12.95 -12.18 -15.55
C ASN A 241 -11.44 -11.88 -15.55
N ILE A 242 -10.90 -11.44 -14.42
CA ILE A 242 -9.47 -11.15 -14.24
C ILE A 242 -8.87 -12.21 -13.31
N ASN A 243 -7.87 -12.93 -13.81
CA ASN A 243 -7.10 -13.86 -13.00
C ASN A 243 -5.90 -13.13 -12.39
N PHE A 244 -5.82 -13.12 -11.09
CA PHE A 244 -4.71 -12.54 -10.34
C PHE A 244 -3.70 -13.63 -10.02
N LEU A 245 -2.53 -13.58 -10.65
CA LEU A 245 -1.50 -14.61 -10.58
C LEU A 245 -0.21 -14.04 -9.99
N ARG A 246 0.61 -14.89 -9.38
CA ARG A 246 1.99 -14.56 -8.99
C ARG A 246 2.97 -15.24 -9.93
N ARG A 247 4.08 -14.57 -10.21
CA ARG A 247 5.23 -15.24 -10.82
C ARG A 247 6.11 -15.79 -9.70
N ASP A 248 6.25 -17.12 -9.71
CA ASP A 248 7.22 -17.83 -8.86
C ASP A 248 8.65 -17.57 -9.34
#